data_24c1d54ebc25df1477e271619e59025f
#
_entry.id   24c1d54ebc25df1477e271619e59025f
#
_cell.length_a   1.000
_cell.length_b   1.000
_cell.length_c   1.000
_cell.angle_alpha   90.00
_cell.angle_beta   90.00
_cell.angle_gamma   90.00
#
_symmetry.space_group_name_H-M   'P 1'
#
loop_
_entity.id
_entity.type
_entity.pdbx_description
1 polymer ?
#
loop_
_entity_poly.entity_id
_entity_poly.type
_entity_poly.pdbx_seq_one_letter_code
_entity_poly.pdbx_strand_id
1 'polypeptide(L)'
;MKIPIFFKSMMTAILFFLIPWEGKATGLSGDVIYLQGEEWVLLDKPINRDSILFHRLMEFLPDNHCITTANWEGYTAYWEVQQSHLYLHHLEVCVYDKQKKEEYSLTYQPDQLKKVFQPYYQNGKICARWFNGELRAGKGELVRYVHSGFDRNLETEQVMVLQHGRIESCQTYHNTLRAGMKIQHAQDEIIRRFPWHRFPEYKGKRMTFWVNNMQCNSDGHLVDLDVVIMSVRPKRENIDDKNHPLAKAFKEVLKSIYPWEVLFINGKYTIEFKDFVLTIWEDKLKSTQANDTTEYTLIGKVYQCFY
;
A
#
# COMPACT_ATOMS: atom_id res chain seq x y z
N MET A 1 32.21 25.57 38.98
CA MET A 1 30.95 24.98 39.44
C MET A 1 30.77 23.66 38.66
N LYS A 2 30.99 22.50 39.32
CA LYS A 2 30.93 21.20 38.67
C LYS A 2 29.45 20.74 38.62
N ILE A 3 28.88 20.60 37.45
CA ILE A 3 27.55 20.08 37.24
C ILE A 3 27.56 18.61 37.66
N PRO A 4 26.65 18.12 38.54
CA PRO A 4 26.67 16.74 39.00
C PRO A 4 26.36 15.78 37.86
N ILE A 5 27.06 14.66 37.85
CA ILE A 5 27.00 13.60 36.82
C ILE A 5 25.56 13.07 36.57
N PHE A 6 24.70 13.17 37.57
CA PHE A 6 23.27 12.76 37.48
C PHE A 6 22.49 13.60 36.47
N PHE A 7 22.80 14.89 36.30
CA PHE A 7 22.09 15.75 35.36
C PHE A 7 22.46 15.48 33.89
N LYS A 8 23.68 14.99 33.64
CA LYS A 8 24.12 14.63 32.29
C LYS A 8 23.46 13.33 31.80
N SER A 9 23.24 12.36 32.70
CA SER A 9 22.59 11.10 32.37
C SER A 9 21.09 11.26 32.05
N MET A 10 20.41 12.18 32.75
CA MET A 10 19.00 12.47 32.53
C MET A 10 18.75 13.24 31.22
N MET A 11 19.67 14.13 30.83
CA MET A 11 19.58 14.86 29.56
C MET A 11 19.82 13.94 28.35
N THR A 12 20.68 12.92 28.48
CA THR A 12 20.93 11.95 27.40
C THR A 12 19.74 10.99 27.23
N ALA A 13 19.05 10.62 28.32
CA ALA A 13 17.86 9.79 28.27
C ALA A 13 16.66 10.52 27.60
N ILE A 14 16.52 11.83 27.86
CA ILE A 14 15.45 12.66 27.26
C ILE A 14 15.66 12.86 25.75
N LEU A 15 16.91 12.95 25.29
CA LEU A 15 17.19 13.06 23.84
C LEU A 15 16.85 11.78 23.07
N PHE A 16 16.90 10.61 23.69
CA PHE A 16 16.52 9.35 23.06
C PHE A 16 14.99 9.18 22.85
N PHE A 17 14.17 9.91 23.62
CA PHE A 17 12.70 9.90 23.49
C PHE A 17 12.18 10.89 22.42
N LEU A 18 13.04 11.75 21.86
CA LEU A 18 12.65 12.75 20.86
C LEU A 18 13.01 12.35 19.43
N ILE A 19 13.55 11.16 19.21
CA ILE A 19 13.66 10.63 17.85
C ILE A 19 12.25 10.12 17.48
N PRO A 20 11.55 10.75 16.53
CA PRO A 20 10.31 10.20 16.03
C PRO A 20 10.65 8.83 15.42
N TRP A 21 10.21 7.78 16.09
CA TRP A 21 10.23 6.46 15.51
C TRP A 21 9.17 6.49 14.41
N GLU A 22 9.61 6.74 13.18
CA GLU A 22 8.77 6.51 12.01
C GLU A 22 8.47 5.01 12.00
N GLY A 23 7.38 4.65 12.63
CA GLY A 23 6.81 3.31 12.52
C GLY A 23 6.35 3.13 11.08
N LYS A 24 7.27 2.72 10.22
CA LYS A 24 6.90 2.24 8.89
C LYS A 24 6.12 0.95 9.12
N ALA A 25 4.80 1.06 9.08
CA ALA A 25 3.96 -0.12 9.09
C ALA A 25 4.39 -0.98 7.90
N THR A 26 4.48 -2.28 8.06
CA THR A 26 5.05 -3.22 7.07
C THR A 26 3.90 -3.84 6.28
N GLY A 27 3.96 -3.81 4.93
CA GLY A 27 3.02 -4.57 4.12
C GLY A 27 3.17 -6.07 4.39
N LEU A 28 2.12 -6.84 4.16
CA LEU A 28 2.16 -8.29 4.36
C LEU A 28 3.15 -8.93 3.39
N SER A 29 3.99 -9.84 3.89
CA SER A 29 4.78 -10.74 3.06
C SER A 29 3.84 -11.79 2.46
N GLY A 30 3.91 -11.94 1.14
CA GLY A 30 3.20 -13.00 0.45
C GLY A 30 3.93 -14.35 0.55
N ASP A 31 3.35 -15.33 -0.11
CA ASP A 31 4.01 -16.60 -0.37
C ASP A 31 4.99 -16.47 -1.56
N VAL A 32 5.58 -17.58 -1.96
CA VAL A 32 6.47 -17.67 -3.13
C VAL A 32 5.85 -18.63 -4.15
N ILE A 33 6.01 -18.33 -5.43
CA ILE A 33 5.58 -19.23 -6.50
C ILE A 33 6.69 -19.39 -7.55
N TYR A 34 6.93 -20.62 -7.97
CA TYR A 34 7.83 -20.95 -9.07
C TYR A 34 7.06 -20.91 -10.39
N LEU A 35 7.39 -19.93 -11.23
CA LEU A 35 6.85 -19.79 -12.59
C LEU A 35 8.00 -19.87 -13.58
N GLN A 36 7.92 -20.86 -14.50
CA GLN A 36 8.94 -21.08 -15.52
C GLN A 36 10.38 -21.27 -14.96
N GLY A 37 10.50 -21.82 -13.75
CA GLY A 37 11.77 -22.05 -13.08
C GLY A 37 12.36 -20.87 -12.33
N GLU A 38 11.65 -19.74 -12.26
CA GLU A 38 12.02 -18.54 -11.51
C GLU A 38 11.12 -18.34 -10.30
N GLU A 39 11.68 -17.76 -9.23
CA GLU A 39 10.92 -17.37 -8.04
C GLU A 39 10.21 -16.03 -8.27
N TRP A 40 8.91 -16.02 -7.97
CA TRP A 40 8.07 -14.83 -7.96
C TRP A 40 7.44 -14.64 -6.58
N VAL A 41 7.27 -13.42 -6.16
CA VAL A 41 6.48 -13.10 -4.95
C VAL A 41 5.01 -13.34 -5.26
N LEU A 42 4.36 -14.21 -4.49
CA LEU A 42 2.93 -14.43 -4.57
C LEU A 42 2.23 -13.42 -3.66
N LEU A 43 1.48 -12.50 -4.22
CA LEU A 43 0.78 -11.45 -3.49
C LEU A 43 -0.56 -11.96 -2.94
N ASP A 44 -0.51 -13.11 -2.30
CA ASP A 44 -1.63 -13.80 -1.65
C ASP A 44 -1.09 -14.87 -0.70
N LYS A 45 -1.98 -15.48 0.07
CA LYS A 45 -1.76 -16.70 0.87
C LYS A 45 -2.89 -17.69 0.58
N PRO A 46 -2.73 -18.57 -0.42
CA PRO A 46 -3.78 -19.48 -0.87
C PRO A 46 -4.36 -20.39 0.22
N ILE A 47 -3.57 -20.77 1.22
CA ILE A 47 -4.04 -21.60 2.34
C ILE A 47 -5.08 -20.85 3.18
N ASN A 48 -4.91 -19.53 3.36
CA ASN A 48 -5.81 -18.71 4.17
C ASN A 48 -7.20 -18.53 3.54
N ARG A 49 -7.37 -18.90 2.27
CA ARG A 49 -8.68 -18.85 1.58
C ARG A 49 -9.63 -19.95 2.02
N ASP A 50 -9.11 -21.02 2.66
CA ASP A 50 -9.92 -22.07 3.31
C ASP A 50 -9.67 -22.02 4.82
N SER A 51 -10.66 -21.54 5.57
CA SER A 51 -10.54 -21.34 7.02
C SER A 51 -10.32 -22.64 7.79
N ILE A 52 -10.89 -23.76 7.33
CA ILE A 52 -10.74 -25.07 7.97
C ILE A 52 -9.31 -25.58 7.75
N LEU A 53 -8.82 -25.46 6.53
CA LEU A 53 -7.46 -25.84 6.17
C LEU A 53 -6.44 -24.99 6.91
N PHE A 54 -6.64 -23.66 6.94
CA PHE A 54 -5.80 -22.73 7.68
C PHE A 54 -5.73 -23.09 9.17
N HIS A 55 -6.88 -23.35 9.81
CA HIS A 55 -6.91 -23.73 11.23
C HIS A 55 -6.14 -25.02 11.50
N ARG A 56 -6.32 -26.06 10.67
CA ARG A 56 -5.56 -27.32 10.77
C ARG A 56 -4.06 -27.11 10.60
N LEU A 57 -3.65 -26.21 9.72
CA LEU A 57 -2.25 -25.86 9.56
C LEU A 57 -1.71 -25.18 10.81
N MET A 58 -2.41 -24.20 11.36
CA MET A 58 -1.97 -23.50 12.58
C MET A 58 -1.87 -24.42 13.78
N GLU A 59 -2.76 -25.42 13.92
CA GLU A 59 -2.65 -26.48 14.95
C GLU A 59 -1.45 -27.43 14.74
N PHE A 60 -0.99 -27.56 13.49
CA PHE A 60 0.15 -28.42 13.16
C PHE A 60 1.48 -27.71 13.38
N LEU A 61 1.54 -26.38 13.23
CA LEU A 61 2.77 -25.62 13.37
C LEU A 61 3.30 -25.65 14.81
N PRO A 62 4.64 -25.54 15.01
CA PRO A 62 5.24 -25.45 16.34
C PRO A 62 4.72 -24.23 17.12
N ASP A 63 4.45 -24.37 18.42
CA ASP A 63 3.99 -23.28 19.30
C ASP A 63 4.95 -22.08 19.37
N ASN A 64 6.22 -22.30 19.07
CA ASN A 64 7.29 -21.30 19.09
C ASN A 64 7.64 -20.76 17.70
N HIS A 65 6.71 -20.87 16.72
CA HIS A 65 6.93 -20.26 15.42
C HIS A 65 6.96 -18.74 15.53
N CYS A 66 7.81 -18.11 14.70
CA CYS A 66 8.02 -16.67 14.73
C CYS A 66 6.87 -15.94 14.01
N ILE A 67 6.32 -14.94 14.67
CA ILE A 67 5.30 -14.04 14.11
C ILE A 67 5.91 -12.65 13.95
N THR A 68 5.73 -12.04 12.80
CA THR A 68 6.16 -10.66 12.53
C THR A 68 5.00 -9.82 12.03
N THR A 69 5.14 -8.49 12.05
CA THR A 69 4.13 -7.58 11.50
C THR A 69 3.91 -7.76 10.00
N ALA A 70 4.87 -8.37 9.28
CA ALA A 70 4.76 -8.69 7.86
C ALA A 70 4.24 -10.11 7.61
N ASN A 71 4.38 -11.03 8.58
CA ASN A 71 3.96 -12.42 8.45
C ASN A 71 3.34 -12.89 9.79
N TRP A 72 2.06 -12.67 9.93
CA TRP A 72 1.30 -12.95 11.15
C TRP A 72 1.05 -14.43 11.37
N GLU A 73 1.08 -15.22 10.29
CA GLU A 73 0.89 -16.65 10.34
C GLU A 73 2.18 -17.41 10.67
N GLY A 74 3.35 -16.75 10.54
CA GLY A 74 4.66 -17.34 10.85
C GLY A 74 5.14 -18.39 9.86
N TYR A 75 4.46 -18.55 8.71
CA TYR A 75 4.90 -19.45 7.65
C TYR A 75 4.98 -18.72 6.29
N THR A 76 5.77 -19.28 5.39
CA THR A 76 5.80 -18.97 3.96
C THR A 76 5.57 -20.23 3.17
N ALA A 77 4.53 -20.26 2.34
CA ALA A 77 4.29 -21.37 1.45
C ALA A 77 4.95 -21.12 0.09
N TYR A 78 5.57 -22.18 -0.44
CA TYR A 78 6.18 -22.18 -1.75
C TYR A 78 5.31 -23.00 -2.69
N TRP A 79 4.94 -22.41 -3.79
CA TRP A 79 4.00 -22.95 -4.76
C TRP A 79 4.69 -23.23 -6.09
N GLU A 80 4.13 -24.15 -6.85
CA GLU A 80 4.56 -24.42 -8.22
C GLU A 80 3.35 -24.69 -9.11
N VAL A 81 3.52 -24.41 -10.41
CA VAL A 81 2.50 -24.71 -11.42
C VAL A 81 2.94 -25.92 -12.23
N GLN A 82 2.17 -27.01 -12.18
CA GLN A 82 2.39 -28.20 -12.97
C GLN A 82 1.12 -28.56 -13.77
N GLN A 83 1.20 -28.70 -15.09
CA GLN A 83 0.06 -29.04 -15.96
C GLN A 83 -1.16 -28.17 -15.70
N SER A 84 -0.94 -26.85 -15.60
CA SER A 84 -1.96 -25.84 -15.30
C SER A 84 -2.63 -25.98 -13.92
N HIS A 85 -2.07 -26.71 -12.98
CA HIS A 85 -2.57 -26.80 -11.61
C HIS A 85 -1.57 -26.23 -10.62
N LEU A 86 -2.08 -25.59 -9.57
CA LEU A 86 -1.31 -25.04 -8.46
C LEU A 86 -1.04 -26.13 -7.42
N TYR A 87 0.23 -26.37 -7.13
CA TYR A 87 0.66 -27.35 -6.13
C TYR A 87 1.46 -26.66 -5.03
N LEU A 88 1.27 -27.11 -3.79
CA LEU A 88 2.16 -26.73 -2.70
C LEU A 88 3.48 -27.52 -2.85
N HIS A 89 4.58 -26.79 -3.09
CA HIS A 89 5.91 -27.36 -3.24
C HIS A 89 6.50 -27.70 -1.86
N HIS A 90 6.53 -26.73 -0.94
CA HIS A 90 6.91 -26.91 0.46
C HIS A 90 6.40 -25.74 1.31
N LEU A 91 6.53 -25.88 2.61
CA LEU A 91 6.22 -24.83 3.58
C LEU A 91 7.46 -24.54 4.41
N GLU A 92 7.81 -23.28 4.56
CA GLU A 92 8.85 -22.81 5.48
C GLU A 92 8.23 -22.13 6.71
N VAL A 93 8.78 -22.44 7.87
CA VAL A 93 8.33 -21.91 9.16
C VAL A 93 9.55 -21.41 9.94
N CYS A 94 9.57 -20.15 10.30
CA CYS A 94 10.55 -19.62 11.23
C CYS A 94 10.21 -20.06 12.65
N VAL A 95 11.18 -20.57 13.39
CA VAL A 95 11.02 -21.04 14.76
C VAL A 95 12.07 -20.41 15.66
N TYR A 96 11.65 -19.94 16.84
CA TYR A 96 12.56 -19.36 17.83
C TYR A 96 13.00 -20.40 18.88
N ASP A 97 14.30 -20.67 18.95
CA ASP A 97 14.91 -21.50 20.00
C ASP A 97 15.19 -20.65 21.24
N LYS A 98 14.38 -20.82 22.29
CA LYS A 98 14.52 -20.08 23.56
C LYS A 98 15.83 -20.37 24.29
N GLN A 99 16.42 -21.56 24.10
CA GLN A 99 17.64 -21.93 24.79
C GLN A 99 18.86 -21.29 24.13
N LYS A 100 18.91 -21.33 22.81
CA LYS A 100 19.99 -20.74 22.01
C LYS A 100 19.80 -19.26 21.75
N LYS A 101 18.58 -18.73 21.95
CA LYS A 101 18.15 -17.36 21.63
C LYS A 101 18.38 -17.01 20.16
N GLU A 102 18.12 -17.94 19.27
CA GLU A 102 18.28 -17.79 17.82
C GLU A 102 17.04 -18.26 17.08
N GLU A 103 16.86 -17.73 15.88
CA GLU A 103 15.82 -18.16 14.93
C GLU A 103 16.40 -19.13 13.93
N TYR A 104 15.62 -20.13 13.52
CA TYR A 104 15.97 -21.07 12.46
C TYR A 104 14.73 -21.43 11.64
N SER A 105 14.93 -21.86 10.40
CA SER A 105 13.86 -22.26 9.49
C SER A 105 13.64 -23.76 9.50
N LEU A 106 12.37 -24.18 9.58
CA LEU A 106 11.94 -25.55 9.34
C LEU A 106 11.26 -25.62 7.98
N THR A 107 11.62 -26.62 7.19
CA THR A 107 11.00 -26.88 5.89
C THR A 107 10.17 -28.15 5.97
N TYR A 108 8.88 -28.04 5.63
CA TYR A 108 7.94 -29.16 5.58
C TYR A 108 7.62 -29.52 4.13
N GLN A 109 7.96 -30.74 3.74
CA GLN A 109 7.62 -31.30 2.45
C GLN A 109 6.16 -31.80 2.40
N PRO A 110 5.52 -31.96 1.23
CA PRO A 110 4.13 -32.41 1.11
C PRO A 110 3.79 -33.68 1.91
N ASP A 111 4.70 -34.65 1.99
CA ASP A 111 4.49 -35.89 2.73
C ASP A 111 4.33 -35.67 4.25
N GLN A 112 5.03 -34.70 4.80
CA GLN A 112 4.94 -34.30 6.22
C GLN A 112 3.61 -33.58 6.51
N LEU A 113 3.05 -32.89 5.51
CA LEU A 113 1.82 -32.10 5.58
C LEU A 113 0.57 -32.92 5.21
N LYS A 114 0.70 -34.21 4.85
CA LYS A 114 -0.42 -35.03 4.34
C LYS A 114 -1.64 -35.09 5.27
N LYS A 115 -1.46 -35.04 6.59
CA LYS A 115 -2.58 -35.04 7.55
C LYS A 115 -3.36 -33.72 7.52
N VAL A 116 -2.68 -32.59 7.39
CA VAL A 116 -3.28 -31.26 7.29
C VAL A 116 -4.08 -31.15 6.00
N PHE A 117 -3.47 -31.57 4.88
CA PHE A 117 -4.01 -31.42 3.53
C PHE A 117 -4.67 -32.70 3.00
N GLN A 118 -5.13 -33.62 3.87
CA GLN A 118 -5.63 -34.95 3.48
C GLN A 118 -6.54 -34.97 2.26
N PRO A 119 -7.56 -34.08 2.09
CA PRO A 119 -8.45 -34.11 0.93
C PRO A 119 -7.78 -33.74 -0.40
N TYR A 120 -6.62 -33.10 -0.32
CA TYR A 120 -5.89 -32.47 -1.44
C TYR A 120 -4.54 -33.16 -1.70
N TYR A 121 -4.11 -34.02 -0.78
CA TYR A 121 -2.86 -34.79 -0.92
C TYR A 121 -3.11 -36.06 -1.76
N GLN A 122 -2.35 -36.22 -2.83
CA GLN A 122 -2.38 -37.40 -3.69
C GLN A 122 -1.00 -37.66 -4.30
N ASN A 123 -0.51 -38.86 -4.21
CA ASN A 123 0.76 -39.31 -4.83
C ASN A 123 1.96 -38.40 -4.51
N GLY A 124 2.13 -38.05 -3.23
CA GLY A 124 3.25 -37.20 -2.79
C GLY A 124 3.08 -35.70 -3.09
N LYS A 125 1.94 -35.28 -3.61
CA LYS A 125 1.66 -33.90 -3.99
C LYS A 125 0.39 -33.35 -3.32
N ILE A 126 0.38 -32.04 -3.04
CA ILE A 126 -0.77 -31.32 -2.53
C ILE A 126 -1.24 -30.36 -3.62
N CYS A 127 -2.38 -30.66 -4.25
CA CYS A 127 -3.00 -29.81 -5.26
C CYS A 127 -3.96 -28.83 -4.59
N ALA A 128 -3.85 -27.53 -4.88
CA ALA A 128 -4.64 -26.47 -4.26
C ALA A 128 -6.12 -26.43 -4.76
N ARG A 129 -6.80 -27.57 -4.81
CA ARG A 129 -8.19 -27.69 -5.33
C ARG A 129 -9.23 -26.93 -4.51
N TRP A 130 -8.89 -26.46 -3.32
CA TRP A 130 -9.74 -25.56 -2.53
C TRP A 130 -9.73 -24.13 -3.06
N PHE A 131 -8.69 -23.74 -3.83
CA PHE A 131 -8.52 -22.36 -4.26
C PHE A 131 -9.34 -22.03 -5.50
N ASN A 132 -10.16 -20.98 -5.40
CA ASN A 132 -10.92 -20.40 -6.50
C ASN A 132 -10.74 -18.87 -6.46
N GLY A 133 -10.53 -18.25 -7.61
CA GLY A 133 -10.39 -16.81 -7.74
C GLY A 133 -9.11 -16.37 -8.40
N GLU A 134 -8.81 -15.09 -8.23
CA GLU A 134 -7.62 -14.46 -8.78
C GLU A 134 -6.42 -14.65 -7.87
N LEU A 135 -5.27 -14.95 -8.47
CA LEU A 135 -3.99 -15.09 -7.82
C LEU A 135 -2.99 -14.20 -8.55
N ARG A 136 -2.29 -13.34 -7.83
CA ARG A 136 -1.34 -12.40 -8.40
C ARG A 136 0.08 -12.69 -7.95
N ALA A 137 0.98 -12.87 -8.90
CA ALA A 137 2.41 -13.03 -8.67
C ALA A 137 3.19 -11.89 -9.31
N GLY A 138 4.26 -11.44 -8.69
CA GLY A 138 5.07 -10.35 -9.21
C GLY A 138 6.57 -10.54 -9.00
N LYS A 139 7.36 -9.92 -9.88
CA LYS A 139 8.83 -9.84 -9.79
C LYS A 139 9.35 -8.50 -10.31
N GLY A 140 10.62 -8.20 -10.01
CA GLY A 140 11.28 -6.95 -10.38
C GLY A 140 11.08 -5.85 -9.34
N GLU A 141 11.27 -4.61 -9.77
CA GLU A 141 11.21 -3.44 -8.88
C GLU A 141 9.80 -3.14 -8.40
N LEU A 142 9.71 -2.52 -7.21
CA LEU A 142 8.45 -2.07 -6.64
C LEU A 142 8.00 -0.79 -7.35
N VAL A 143 6.90 -0.86 -8.09
CA VAL A 143 6.34 0.27 -8.87
C VAL A 143 5.36 1.09 -8.03
N ARG A 144 4.50 0.42 -7.27
CA ARG A 144 3.49 1.04 -6.39
C ARG A 144 3.42 0.30 -5.06
N TYR A 145 3.28 1.04 -3.98
CA TYR A 145 3.10 0.49 -2.64
C TYR A 145 2.00 1.23 -1.90
N VAL A 146 1.00 0.50 -1.47
CA VAL A 146 0.00 0.99 -0.51
C VAL A 146 0.11 0.17 0.76
N HIS A 147 0.04 0.87 1.87
CA HIS A 147 0.26 0.30 3.19
C HIS A 147 -0.98 -0.47 3.69
N SER A 148 -1.42 -1.46 2.91
CA SER A 148 -2.61 -2.28 3.19
C SER A 148 -2.45 -3.66 2.56
N GLY A 149 -2.32 -4.70 3.40
CA GLY A 149 -2.26 -6.08 2.95
C GLY A 149 -1.20 -6.33 1.85
N PHE A 150 -1.66 -6.89 0.73
CA PHE A 150 -0.84 -7.14 -0.46
C PHE A 150 -0.99 -6.06 -1.53
N ASP A 151 -1.49 -4.87 -1.18
CA ASP A 151 -1.75 -3.79 -2.14
C ASP A 151 -0.45 -3.10 -2.57
N ARG A 152 0.29 -3.79 -3.41
CA ARG A 152 1.49 -3.32 -4.09
C ARG A 152 1.54 -3.86 -5.51
N ASN A 153 2.30 -3.19 -6.37
CA ASN A 153 2.55 -3.65 -7.72
C ASN A 153 4.05 -3.69 -7.99
N LEU A 154 4.47 -4.80 -8.59
CA LEU A 154 5.84 -5.03 -9.04
C LEU A 154 5.95 -4.76 -10.55
N GLU A 155 7.15 -4.56 -11.04
CA GLU A 155 7.43 -4.24 -12.44
C GLU A 155 6.81 -5.24 -13.42
N THR A 156 6.92 -6.53 -13.13
CA THR A 156 6.28 -7.58 -13.91
C THR A 156 5.34 -8.36 -13.02
N GLU A 157 4.08 -8.45 -13.41
CA GLU A 157 3.06 -9.22 -12.69
C GLU A 157 2.36 -10.21 -13.61
N GLN A 158 2.04 -11.37 -13.06
CA GLN A 158 1.12 -12.34 -13.65
C GLN A 158 -0.14 -12.41 -12.80
N VAL A 159 -1.27 -12.21 -13.45
CA VAL A 159 -2.62 -12.37 -12.86
C VAL A 159 -3.22 -13.63 -13.42
N MET A 160 -3.43 -14.60 -12.56
CA MET A 160 -3.96 -15.93 -12.89
C MET A 160 -5.36 -16.08 -12.30
N VAL A 161 -6.31 -16.52 -13.08
CA VAL A 161 -7.64 -16.90 -12.59
C VAL A 161 -7.68 -18.42 -12.44
N LEU A 162 -8.00 -18.89 -11.22
CA LEU A 162 -8.02 -20.30 -10.91
C LEU A 162 -9.44 -20.77 -10.55
N GLN A 163 -9.75 -21.99 -10.96
CA GLN A 163 -10.93 -22.73 -10.51
C GLN A 163 -10.51 -24.13 -10.05
N HIS A 164 -10.84 -24.46 -8.80
CA HIS A 164 -10.40 -25.72 -8.16
C HIS A 164 -8.90 -25.98 -8.30
N GLY A 165 -8.09 -24.92 -8.13
CA GLY A 165 -6.64 -24.98 -8.25
C GLY A 165 -6.10 -25.10 -9.68
N ARG A 166 -6.97 -25.12 -10.70
CA ARG A 166 -6.60 -25.12 -12.11
C ARG A 166 -6.58 -23.69 -12.65
N ILE A 167 -5.52 -23.34 -13.36
CA ILE A 167 -5.39 -22.04 -14.03
C ILE A 167 -6.26 -22.08 -15.29
N GLU A 168 -7.28 -21.24 -15.34
CA GLU A 168 -8.18 -21.07 -16.49
C GLU A 168 -7.67 -19.95 -17.42
N SER A 169 -7.04 -18.93 -16.87
CA SER A 169 -6.40 -17.85 -17.63
C SER A 169 -5.21 -17.27 -16.88
N CYS A 170 -4.25 -16.73 -17.64
CA CYS A 170 -3.09 -16.03 -17.11
C CYS A 170 -2.79 -14.84 -18.00
N GLN A 171 -2.66 -13.66 -17.39
CA GLN A 171 -2.30 -12.42 -18.07
C GLN A 171 -1.02 -11.86 -17.47
N THR A 172 -0.05 -11.53 -18.32
CA THR A 172 1.18 -10.84 -17.89
C THR A 172 1.03 -9.33 -18.10
N TYR A 173 1.46 -8.56 -17.10
CA TYR A 173 1.49 -7.10 -17.13
C TYR A 173 2.91 -6.61 -16.86
N HIS A 174 3.27 -5.51 -17.53
CA HIS A 174 4.48 -4.75 -17.25
C HIS A 174 4.06 -3.40 -16.69
N ASN A 175 4.26 -3.25 -15.40
CA ASN A 175 3.88 -2.05 -14.67
C ASN A 175 5.03 -1.04 -14.70
N THR A 176 4.70 0.23 -14.81
CA THR A 176 5.70 1.30 -14.85
C THR A 176 5.23 2.53 -14.10
N LEU A 177 6.18 3.32 -13.63
CA LEU A 177 5.98 4.62 -13.04
C LEU A 177 6.57 5.68 -13.97
N ARG A 178 5.76 6.64 -14.40
CA ARG A 178 6.24 7.87 -15.02
C ARG A 178 6.34 8.96 -13.97
N ALA A 179 7.54 9.47 -13.76
CA ALA A 179 7.78 10.51 -12.77
C ALA A 179 7.07 11.82 -13.14
N GLY A 180 6.58 12.51 -12.11
CA GLY A 180 5.87 13.78 -12.23
C GLY A 180 5.54 14.37 -10.86
N MET A 181 4.63 15.33 -10.83
CA MET A 181 4.13 15.91 -9.58
C MET A 181 3.31 14.89 -8.81
N LYS A 182 3.71 14.64 -7.57
CA LYS A 182 2.93 13.83 -6.63
C LYS A 182 1.90 14.70 -5.91
N ILE A 183 0.71 14.14 -5.66
CA ILE A 183 -0.36 14.83 -4.93
C ILE A 183 0.11 15.36 -3.57
N GLN A 184 0.90 14.59 -2.84
CA GLN A 184 1.41 14.96 -1.53
C GLN A 184 2.28 16.23 -1.56
N HIS A 185 2.90 16.52 -2.70
CA HIS A 185 3.80 17.66 -2.89
C HIS A 185 3.18 18.79 -3.70
N ALA A 186 1.94 18.61 -4.19
CA ALA A 186 1.31 19.57 -5.09
C ALA A 186 0.71 20.80 -4.38
N GLN A 187 0.52 20.77 -3.05
CA GLN A 187 -0.21 21.80 -2.33
C GLN A 187 0.36 23.22 -2.54
N ASP A 188 1.68 23.38 -2.44
CA ASP A 188 2.32 24.70 -2.57
C ASP A 188 2.25 25.22 -4.01
N GLU A 189 2.36 24.31 -4.99
CA GLU A 189 2.20 24.66 -6.40
C GLU A 189 0.76 25.06 -6.73
N ILE A 190 -0.21 24.36 -6.16
CA ILE A 190 -1.63 24.70 -6.28
C ILE A 190 -1.89 26.09 -5.70
N ILE A 191 -1.37 26.38 -4.49
CA ILE A 191 -1.55 27.68 -3.83
C ILE A 191 -0.92 28.81 -4.65
N ARG A 192 0.26 28.60 -5.25
CA ARG A 192 0.92 29.58 -6.12
C ARG A 192 0.13 29.89 -7.37
N ARG A 193 -0.46 28.88 -8.01
CA ARG A 193 -1.20 29.03 -9.27
C ARG A 193 -2.66 29.47 -9.07
N PHE A 194 -3.18 29.35 -7.83
CA PHE A 194 -4.57 29.69 -7.58
C PHE A 194 -4.83 31.18 -7.82
N PRO A 195 -5.86 31.56 -8.58
CA PRO A 195 -6.13 32.95 -8.98
C PRO A 195 -6.79 33.74 -7.85
N TRP A 196 -6.10 34.00 -6.75
CA TRP A 196 -6.59 34.68 -5.55
C TRP A 196 -7.24 36.02 -5.85
N HIS A 197 -6.73 36.76 -6.84
CA HIS A 197 -7.25 38.04 -7.25
C HIS A 197 -8.69 37.99 -7.80
N ARG A 198 -9.14 36.83 -8.28
CA ARG A 198 -10.51 36.61 -8.76
C ARG A 198 -11.49 36.35 -7.62
N PHE A 199 -10.99 36.09 -6.42
CA PHE A 199 -11.78 35.67 -5.27
C PHE A 199 -11.40 36.44 -3.99
N PRO A 200 -11.52 37.78 -4.00
CA PRO A 200 -11.12 38.62 -2.86
C PRO A 200 -11.92 38.33 -1.59
N GLU A 201 -13.15 37.83 -1.71
CA GLU A 201 -14.02 37.44 -0.60
C GLU A 201 -13.50 36.21 0.17
N TYR A 202 -12.59 35.43 -0.42
CA TYR A 202 -11.96 34.26 0.22
C TYR A 202 -10.55 34.56 0.75
N LYS A 203 -10.09 35.78 0.66
CA LYS A 203 -8.80 36.20 1.22
C LYS A 203 -8.75 35.92 2.71
N GLY A 204 -7.65 35.29 3.16
CA GLY A 204 -7.46 34.89 4.56
C GLY A 204 -8.34 33.70 5.02
N LYS A 205 -9.18 33.15 4.15
CA LYS A 205 -10.01 31.99 4.46
C LYS A 205 -9.29 30.68 4.09
N ARG A 206 -9.54 29.62 4.87
CA ARG A 206 -9.10 28.25 4.55
C ARG A 206 -10.22 27.56 3.78
N MET A 207 -9.91 27.10 2.58
CA MET A 207 -10.83 26.39 1.70
C MET A 207 -10.39 24.94 1.57
N THR A 208 -11.30 24.01 1.85
CA THR A 208 -11.06 22.57 1.75
C THR A 208 -11.84 22.02 0.57
N PHE A 209 -11.14 21.37 -0.34
CA PHE A 209 -11.69 20.75 -1.53
C PHE A 209 -11.57 19.23 -1.42
N TRP A 210 -12.58 18.54 -1.87
CA TRP A 210 -12.53 17.11 -2.16
C TRP A 210 -12.43 16.94 -3.68
N VAL A 211 -11.38 16.26 -4.11
CA VAL A 211 -11.13 15.89 -5.50
C VAL A 211 -11.47 14.43 -5.68
N ASN A 212 -12.28 14.13 -6.68
CA ASN A 212 -12.72 12.77 -7.00
C ASN A 212 -12.41 12.44 -8.46
N ASN A 213 -12.29 11.15 -8.75
CA ASN A 213 -12.19 10.62 -10.10
C ASN A 213 -11.06 11.24 -10.93
N MET A 214 -9.96 11.62 -10.29
CA MET A 214 -8.83 12.21 -10.98
C MET A 214 -8.25 11.23 -12.00
N GLN A 215 -8.15 11.65 -13.26
CA GLN A 215 -7.68 10.83 -14.38
C GLN A 215 -6.59 11.58 -15.15
N CYS A 216 -5.45 10.88 -15.36
CA CYS A 216 -4.38 11.37 -16.21
C CYS A 216 -4.23 10.48 -17.45
N ASN A 217 -3.77 11.06 -18.55
CA ASN A 217 -3.31 10.30 -19.70
C ASN A 217 -1.89 9.77 -19.50
N SER A 218 -1.40 9.00 -20.46
CA SER A 218 -0.03 8.43 -20.45
C SER A 218 1.08 9.45 -20.30
N ASP A 219 0.83 10.71 -20.68
CA ASP A 219 1.83 11.77 -20.66
C ASP A 219 1.84 12.56 -19.34
N GLY A 220 0.92 12.27 -18.43
CA GLY A 220 0.79 12.99 -17.18
C GLY A 220 -0.05 14.26 -17.27
N HIS A 221 -0.79 14.45 -18.36
CA HIS A 221 -1.82 15.49 -18.42
C HIS A 221 -3.08 15.04 -17.69
N LEU A 222 -3.60 15.91 -16.84
CA LEU A 222 -4.87 15.70 -16.16
C LEU A 222 -6.03 15.89 -17.13
N VAL A 223 -6.74 14.80 -17.42
CA VAL A 223 -7.83 14.76 -18.41
C VAL A 223 -9.14 15.17 -17.76
N ASP A 224 -9.50 14.52 -16.68
CA ASP A 224 -10.75 14.78 -15.97
C ASP A 224 -10.63 14.60 -14.47
N LEU A 225 -11.53 15.25 -13.73
CA LEU A 225 -11.72 15.16 -12.29
C LEU A 225 -13.01 15.85 -11.87
N ASP A 226 -13.51 15.45 -10.72
CA ASP A 226 -14.59 16.17 -10.01
C ASP A 226 -14.01 16.93 -8.82
N VAL A 227 -14.53 18.13 -8.55
CA VAL A 227 -14.14 18.95 -7.40
C VAL A 227 -15.38 19.39 -6.63
N VAL A 228 -15.37 19.14 -5.32
CA VAL A 228 -16.41 19.58 -4.37
C VAL A 228 -15.79 20.44 -3.29
N ILE A 229 -16.44 21.54 -2.92
CA ILE A 229 -16.01 22.42 -1.83
C ILE A 229 -16.60 21.89 -0.53
N MET A 230 -15.76 21.24 0.29
CA MET A 230 -16.20 20.65 1.56
C MET A 230 -16.44 21.69 2.66
N SER A 231 -15.61 22.73 2.72
CA SER A 231 -15.76 23.78 3.73
C SER A 231 -14.98 25.05 3.39
N VAL A 232 -15.52 26.17 3.83
CA VAL A 232 -14.83 27.46 3.87
C VAL A 232 -14.83 27.96 5.32
N ARG A 233 -13.63 28.18 5.92
CA ARG A 233 -13.50 28.65 7.30
C ARG A 233 -13.18 30.15 7.32
N PRO A 234 -13.55 30.92 8.37
CA PRO A 234 -13.95 30.47 9.72
C PRO A 234 -15.40 29.97 9.82
N LYS A 235 -16.32 30.43 8.96
CA LYS A 235 -17.68 29.85 8.93
C LYS A 235 -17.60 28.55 8.16
N ARG A 236 -18.02 27.45 8.77
CA ARG A 236 -18.06 26.13 8.15
C ARG A 236 -19.23 26.09 7.14
N GLU A 237 -19.03 26.73 6.01
CA GLU A 237 -19.97 26.70 4.88
C GLU A 237 -19.60 25.51 3.99
N ASN A 238 -20.54 24.60 3.82
CA ASN A 238 -20.46 23.53 2.82
C ASN A 238 -21.13 24.04 1.55
N ILE A 239 -20.43 23.98 0.43
CA ILE A 239 -20.93 24.44 -0.87
C ILE A 239 -21.02 23.20 -1.77
N ASP A 240 -22.22 22.63 -1.84
CA ASP A 240 -22.51 21.48 -2.69
C ASP A 240 -22.94 21.93 -4.10
N ASP A 241 -22.09 22.70 -4.75
CA ASP A 241 -22.28 23.12 -6.14
C ASP A 241 -21.02 22.84 -6.96
N LYS A 242 -21.06 21.79 -7.78
CA LYS A 242 -19.96 21.42 -8.70
C LYS A 242 -19.66 22.52 -9.74
N ASN A 243 -20.62 23.42 -9.99
CA ASN A 243 -20.48 24.54 -10.93
C ASN A 243 -19.97 25.82 -10.27
N HIS A 244 -19.76 25.82 -8.97
CA HIS A 244 -19.27 26.97 -8.23
C HIS A 244 -17.97 27.52 -8.85
N PRO A 245 -17.82 28.85 -9.03
CA PRO A 245 -16.61 29.44 -9.63
C PRO A 245 -15.31 29.05 -8.99
N LEU A 246 -15.30 28.89 -7.66
CA LEU A 246 -14.16 28.41 -6.87
C LEU A 246 -13.76 26.97 -7.24
N ALA A 247 -14.73 26.05 -7.38
CA ALA A 247 -14.47 24.66 -7.77
C ALA A 247 -13.90 24.60 -9.19
N LYS A 248 -14.45 25.40 -10.11
CA LYS A 248 -13.94 25.51 -11.48
C LYS A 248 -12.51 26.04 -11.52
N ALA A 249 -12.21 27.11 -10.78
CA ALA A 249 -10.86 27.66 -10.71
C ALA A 249 -9.86 26.65 -10.12
N PHE A 250 -10.25 25.91 -9.07
CA PHE A 250 -9.43 24.88 -8.50
C PHE A 250 -9.16 23.73 -9.49
N LYS A 251 -10.18 23.30 -10.24
CA LYS A 251 -10.06 22.33 -11.33
C LYS A 251 -9.10 22.80 -12.43
N GLU A 252 -9.19 24.07 -12.84
CA GLU A 252 -8.29 24.69 -13.82
C GLU A 252 -6.82 24.68 -13.33
N VAL A 253 -6.60 25.01 -12.06
CA VAL A 253 -5.26 24.96 -11.45
C VAL A 253 -4.69 23.56 -11.49
N LEU A 254 -5.45 22.54 -11.05
CA LEU A 254 -4.99 21.17 -11.11
C LEU A 254 -4.64 20.72 -12.54
N LYS A 255 -5.47 21.09 -13.52
CA LYS A 255 -5.22 20.81 -14.94
C LYS A 255 -3.99 21.54 -15.51
N SER A 256 -3.59 22.66 -14.91
CA SER A 256 -2.39 23.42 -15.33
C SER A 256 -1.08 22.83 -14.85
N ILE A 257 -1.11 21.92 -13.86
CA ILE A 257 0.07 21.24 -13.36
C ILE A 257 0.43 20.11 -14.32
N TYR A 258 1.70 20.09 -14.77
CA TYR A 258 2.20 19.11 -15.71
C TYR A 258 3.71 18.90 -15.54
N PRO A 259 4.21 17.65 -15.65
CA PRO A 259 3.43 16.42 -15.67
C PRO A 259 3.00 16.00 -14.26
N TRP A 260 1.86 15.35 -14.13
CA TRP A 260 1.52 14.57 -12.94
C TRP A 260 2.24 13.22 -12.98
N GLU A 261 2.54 12.67 -11.81
CA GLU A 261 3.03 11.29 -11.71
C GLU A 261 1.95 10.32 -12.15
N VAL A 262 2.28 9.40 -13.05
CA VAL A 262 1.36 8.43 -13.63
C VAL A 262 1.90 7.03 -13.47
N LEU A 263 1.05 6.15 -12.98
CA LEU A 263 1.26 4.71 -12.89
C LEU A 263 0.60 4.03 -14.08
N PHE A 264 1.30 3.10 -14.70
CA PHE A 264 0.71 2.16 -15.65
C PHE A 264 0.63 0.81 -14.95
N ILE A 265 -0.57 0.44 -14.46
CA ILE A 265 -0.79 -0.76 -13.65
C ILE A 265 -1.85 -1.62 -14.32
N ASN A 266 -1.54 -2.90 -14.51
CA ASN A 266 -2.44 -3.89 -15.11
C ASN A 266 -3.06 -3.42 -16.43
N GLY A 267 -2.23 -2.83 -17.29
CA GLY A 267 -2.63 -2.33 -18.60
C GLY A 267 -3.42 -1.03 -18.60
N LYS A 268 -3.50 -0.32 -17.47
CA LYS A 268 -4.26 0.94 -17.35
C LYS A 268 -3.42 2.04 -16.72
N TYR A 269 -3.55 3.24 -17.27
CA TYR A 269 -2.99 4.44 -16.64
C TYR A 269 -3.83 4.83 -15.43
N THR A 270 -3.17 5.14 -14.34
CA THR A 270 -3.79 5.60 -13.10
C THR A 270 -2.83 6.54 -12.36
N ILE A 271 -3.34 7.21 -11.35
CA ILE A 271 -2.53 7.96 -10.38
C ILE A 271 -2.66 7.29 -9.01
N GLU A 272 -1.70 7.55 -8.13
CA GLU A 272 -1.68 6.91 -6.81
C GLU A 272 -2.94 7.20 -6.00
N PHE A 273 -3.41 8.46 -6.03
CA PHE A 273 -4.60 8.90 -5.31
C PHE A 273 -5.61 9.51 -6.26
N LYS A 274 -6.66 8.78 -6.60
CA LYS A 274 -7.77 9.29 -7.43
C LYS A 274 -8.68 10.23 -6.67
N ASP A 275 -8.78 10.01 -5.35
CA ASP A 275 -9.64 10.75 -4.45
C ASP A 275 -8.80 11.27 -3.28
N PHE A 276 -8.85 12.58 -3.04
CA PHE A 276 -8.10 13.21 -1.96
C PHE A 276 -8.77 14.50 -1.49
N VAL A 277 -8.42 14.89 -0.27
CA VAL A 277 -8.88 16.16 0.33
C VAL A 277 -7.69 17.10 0.47
N LEU A 278 -7.84 18.33 -0.01
CA LEU A 278 -6.81 19.35 0.07
C LEU A 278 -7.36 20.65 0.63
N THR A 279 -6.62 21.26 1.58
CA THR A 279 -6.94 22.58 2.12
C THR A 279 -5.92 23.59 1.63
N ILE A 280 -6.40 24.71 1.05
CA ILE A 280 -5.56 25.83 0.61
C ILE A 280 -5.96 27.13 1.28
N TRP A 281 -5.00 28.04 1.47
CA TRP A 281 -5.18 29.43 1.90
C TRP A 281 -4.03 30.28 1.41
N GLU A 282 -4.28 31.56 1.09
CA GLU A 282 -3.32 32.46 0.44
C GLU A 282 -2.02 32.66 1.26
N ASP A 283 -2.14 32.77 2.59
CA ASP A 283 -1.00 33.12 3.45
C ASP A 283 -0.12 31.91 3.86
N LYS A 284 -0.44 30.68 3.40
CA LYS A 284 0.37 29.51 3.76
C LYS A 284 1.83 29.65 3.36
N LEU A 285 2.11 30.12 2.15
CA LEU A 285 3.47 30.29 1.64
C LEU A 285 4.29 31.33 2.40
N LYS A 286 3.61 32.34 2.97
CA LYS A 286 4.26 33.37 3.82
C LYS A 286 4.65 32.82 5.18
N SER A 287 3.85 31.91 5.74
CA SER A 287 4.15 31.28 7.04
C SER A 287 5.28 30.27 6.98
N THR A 288 5.46 29.60 5.83
CA THR A 288 6.54 28.61 5.62
C THR A 288 7.92 29.25 5.49
N GLN A 289 8.00 30.48 4.96
CA GLN A 289 9.26 31.23 4.91
C GLN A 289 9.74 31.77 6.27
N ALA A 290 8.83 31.85 7.25
CA ALA A 290 9.16 32.33 8.61
C ALA A 290 9.58 31.19 9.59
N ASN A 291 9.28 29.93 9.27
CA ASN A 291 9.55 28.77 10.13
C ASN A 291 10.13 27.62 9.30
N ASP A 292 11.44 27.64 9.07
CA ASP A 292 12.17 26.56 8.38
C ASP A 292 12.43 25.34 9.32
N THR A 293 11.57 25.12 10.28
CA THR A 293 11.58 23.96 11.18
C THR A 293 10.17 23.58 11.64
N THR A 294 9.31 23.09 10.76
CA THR A 294 8.10 22.40 11.26
C THR A 294 7.59 21.35 10.28
N GLU A 295 7.58 20.15 10.79
CA GLU A 295 7.01 18.90 10.27
C GLU A 295 5.71 19.09 9.50
N TYR A 296 5.68 18.47 8.31
CA TYR A 296 4.46 18.26 7.53
C TYR A 296 3.59 17.22 8.22
N THR A 297 2.64 17.63 9.01
CA THR A 297 1.58 16.73 9.47
C THR A 297 0.54 16.61 8.36
N LEU A 298 0.72 15.63 7.49
CA LEU A 298 -0.31 15.15 6.59
C LEU A 298 -1.39 14.45 7.43
N ILE A 299 -2.47 15.16 7.77
CA ILE A 299 -3.70 14.52 8.22
C ILE A 299 -4.42 14.01 6.97
N GLY A 300 -3.85 12.99 6.36
CA GLY A 300 -4.51 12.13 5.40
C GLY A 300 -5.30 11.07 6.15
N LYS A 301 -6.46 11.41 6.71
CA LYS A 301 -7.46 10.37 7.02
C LYS A 301 -8.04 9.92 5.69
N VAL A 302 -7.52 8.83 5.19
CA VAL A 302 -8.19 8.02 4.17
C VAL A 302 -9.44 7.45 4.82
N TYR A 303 -10.59 8.02 4.55
CA TYR A 303 -11.85 7.34 4.79
C TYR A 303 -11.98 6.27 3.70
N GLN A 304 -11.59 5.04 4.02
CA GLN A 304 -12.07 3.89 3.28
C GLN A 304 -13.57 3.80 3.52
N CYS A 305 -14.37 4.18 2.53
CA CYS A 305 -15.76 3.75 2.47
C CYS A 305 -15.78 2.26 2.18
N PHE A 306 -16.14 1.46 3.18
CA PHE A 306 -16.53 0.08 2.99
C PHE A 306 -17.90 0.06 2.29
N TYR A 307 -17.96 -0.61 1.15
CA TYR A 307 -19.16 -1.22 0.59
C TYR A 307 -18.98 -2.73 0.59
#